data_5c35c6dd10bbbdf56d8af96a36024001
#
_entry.id   5c35c6dd10bbbdf56d8af96a36024001
#
_cell.length_a   1.000
_cell.length_b   1.000
_cell.length_c   1.000
_cell.angle_alpha   90.00
_cell.angle_beta   90.00
_cell.angle_gamma   90.00
#
_symmetry.space_group_name_H-M   'P 1'
#
loop_
_entity.id
_entity.type
_entity.pdbx_description
1 polymer ?
#
loop_
_entity_poly.entity_id
_entity_poly.type
_entity_poly.pdbx_seq_one_letter_code
_entity_poly.pdbx_strand_id
1 'polypeptide(L)'
;MHPLLKRQLKRIGLDEATVPTSLDGWQQLLERVSQSYLESDQGRELLERSIALSSREMQELNEQLRRTSESQLAGERDKLQTVLRSMGDGLCGVDGHWNIVLLNPEGERLWGLPEKEVVGRRLHDMISLSYGTKLTEPIFTQMLLDDTTQGGSFRTDDGLLTSITGRSFPVSCVLAPIVQENRSAG
;
A
#
# COMPACT_ATOMS: atom_id res chain seq x y z
N MET A 1 -11.64 -39.79 36.24
CA MET A 1 -12.95 -39.04 36.30
C MET A 1 -12.72 -37.58 35.93
N HIS A 2 -13.67 -36.96 35.23
CA HIS A 2 -13.55 -35.54 34.83
C HIS A 2 -13.58 -34.61 36.06
N PRO A 3 -12.74 -33.53 36.11
CA PRO A 3 -12.64 -32.63 37.29
C PRO A 3 -13.97 -32.01 37.71
N LEU A 4 -14.84 -31.70 36.76
CA LEU A 4 -16.20 -31.18 37.05
C LEU A 4 -17.05 -32.20 37.81
N LEU A 5 -17.01 -33.47 37.39
CA LEU A 5 -17.77 -34.53 38.06
C LEU A 5 -17.28 -34.76 39.47
N LYS A 6 -15.95 -34.72 39.73
CA LYS A 6 -15.40 -34.77 41.09
C LYS A 6 -15.92 -33.64 41.99
N ARG A 7 -16.01 -32.42 41.45
CA ARG A 7 -16.58 -31.26 42.18
C ARG A 7 -18.06 -31.45 42.48
N GLN A 8 -18.83 -32.00 41.56
CA GLN A 8 -20.27 -32.24 41.77
C GLN A 8 -20.53 -33.32 42.82
N LEU A 9 -19.77 -34.44 42.75
CA LEU A 9 -19.85 -35.48 43.76
C LEU A 9 -19.50 -34.97 45.16
N LYS A 10 -18.42 -34.20 45.29
CA LYS A 10 -18.02 -33.61 46.57
C LYS A 10 -19.06 -32.67 47.17
N ARG A 11 -19.84 -31.94 46.35
CA ARG A 11 -20.90 -31.02 46.78
C ARG A 11 -22.10 -31.73 47.37
N ILE A 12 -22.33 -32.98 47.00
CA ILE A 12 -23.42 -33.81 47.53
C ILE A 12 -22.93 -34.80 48.61
N GLY A 13 -21.67 -34.60 49.08
CA GLY A 13 -21.09 -35.42 50.14
C GLY A 13 -20.66 -36.81 49.67
N LEU A 14 -20.50 -37.03 48.37
CA LEU A 14 -20.04 -38.30 47.78
C LEU A 14 -18.58 -38.20 47.35
N ASP A 15 -17.86 -39.30 47.42
CA ASP A 15 -16.48 -39.44 46.92
C ASP A 15 -16.43 -40.36 45.71
N GLU A 16 -15.31 -40.44 45.00
CA GLU A 16 -15.14 -41.28 43.80
C GLU A 16 -15.40 -42.78 44.05
N ALA A 17 -15.28 -43.19 45.30
CA ALA A 17 -15.51 -44.58 45.73
C ALA A 17 -16.91 -44.84 46.32
N THR A 18 -17.70 -43.80 46.56
CA THR A 18 -19.05 -43.93 47.16
C THR A 18 -20.14 -43.71 46.15
N VAL A 19 -21.03 -44.69 46.03
CA VAL A 19 -22.24 -44.61 45.18
C VAL A 19 -23.42 -44.22 46.06
N PRO A 20 -24.37 -43.37 45.58
CA PRO A 20 -25.58 -43.11 46.33
C PRO A 20 -26.32 -44.41 46.65
N THR A 21 -26.63 -44.63 47.92
CA THR A 21 -27.35 -45.81 48.39
C THR A 21 -28.85 -45.64 48.44
N SER A 22 -29.33 -44.39 48.31
CA SER A 22 -30.76 -44.06 48.33
C SER A 22 -31.22 -43.52 46.96
N LEU A 23 -32.50 -43.70 46.67
CA LEU A 23 -33.14 -43.15 45.47
C LEU A 23 -33.04 -41.61 45.43
N ASP A 24 -33.20 -40.94 46.55
CA ASP A 24 -33.05 -39.48 46.69
C ASP A 24 -31.62 -39.02 46.38
N GLY A 25 -30.61 -39.77 46.78
CA GLY A 25 -29.24 -39.43 46.47
C GLY A 25 -28.93 -39.50 44.95
N TRP A 26 -29.52 -40.46 44.25
CA TRP A 26 -29.43 -40.54 42.81
C TRP A 26 -30.16 -39.40 42.10
N GLN A 27 -31.37 -39.04 42.57
CA GLN A 27 -32.11 -37.90 42.02
C GLN A 27 -31.36 -36.60 42.19
N GLN A 28 -30.80 -36.33 43.36
CA GLN A 28 -29.98 -35.14 43.62
C GLN A 28 -28.70 -35.09 42.72
N LEU A 29 -28.06 -36.23 42.49
CA LEU A 29 -26.90 -36.30 41.58
C LEU A 29 -27.29 -35.97 40.15
N LEU A 30 -28.36 -36.60 39.64
CA LEU A 30 -28.85 -36.37 38.29
C LEU A 30 -29.28 -34.94 38.07
N GLU A 31 -29.97 -34.36 39.02
CA GLU A 31 -30.40 -32.95 38.96
C GLU A 31 -29.24 -31.98 38.92
N ARG A 32 -28.21 -32.21 39.74
CA ARG A 32 -27.00 -31.40 39.72
C ARG A 32 -26.17 -31.55 38.45
N VAL A 33 -26.03 -32.78 37.96
CA VAL A 33 -25.37 -33.04 36.68
C VAL A 33 -26.10 -32.34 35.54
N SER A 34 -27.42 -32.49 35.50
CA SER A 34 -28.30 -31.82 34.52
C SER A 34 -28.14 -30.30 34.57
N GLN A 35 -28.17 -29.70 35.77
CA GLN A 35 -27.95 -28.26 35.97
C GLN A 35 -26.60 -27.82 35.46
N SER A 36 -25.53 -28.59 35.73
CA SER A 36 -24.19 -28.28 35.26
C SER A 36 -24.03 -28.32 33.73
N TYR A 37 -24.74 -29.26 33.09
CA TYR A 37 -24.80 -29.31 31.61
C TYR A 37 -25.52 -28.10 31.04
N LEU A 38 -26.67 -27.72 31.61
CA LEU A 38 -27.42 -26.55 31.19
C LEU A 38 -26.60 -25.26 31.33
N GLU A 39 -25.91 -25.08 32.45
CA GLU A 39 -25.03 -23.92 32.67
C GLU A 39 -23.85 -23.91 31.66
N SER A 40 -23.29 -25.08 31.35
CA SER A 40 -22.21 -25.20 30.37
C SER A 40 -22.68 -24.89 28.95
N ASP A 41 -23.84 -25.37 28.56
CA ASP A 41 -24.42 -25.12 27.24
C ASP A 41 -24.81 -23.66 27.07
N GLN A 42 -25.41 -23.01 28.08
CA GLN A 42 -25.70 -21.58 28.07
C GLN A 42 -24.38 -20.75 27.92
N GLY A 43 -23.35 -21.12 28.69
CA GLY A 43 -22.04 -20.48 28.60
C GLY A 43 -21.41 -20.60 27.23
N ARG A 44 -21.52 -21.77 26.60
CA ARG A 44 -21.02 -22.01 25.23
C ARG A 44 -21.80 -21.20 24.20
N GLU A 45 -23.13 -21.16 24.30
CA GLU A 45 -23.96 -20.37 23.39
C GLU A 45 -23.64 -18.87 23.45
N LEU A 46 -23.45 -18.32 24.66
CA LEU A 46 -23.04 -16.93 24.84
C LEU A 46 -21.68 -16.63 24.25
N LEU A 47 -20.72 -17.56 24.41
CA LEU A 47 -19.38 -17.44 23.84
C LEU A 47 -19.42 -17.47 22.30
N GLU A 48 -20.14 -18.43 21.73
CA GLU A 48 -20.30 -18.55 20.28
C GLU A 48 -20.94 -17.29 19.69
N ARG A 49 -21.97 -16.76 20.36
CA ARG A 49 -22.63 -15.51 19.96
C ARG A 49 -21.69 -14.30 20.05
N SER A 50 -20.90 -14.22 21.11
CA SER A 50 -19.90 -13.14 21.28
C SER A 50 -18.82 -13.19 20.22
N ILE A 51 -18.30 -14.40 19.90
CA ILE A 51 -17.30 -14.59 18.85
C ILE A 51 -17.89 -14.22 17.48
N ALA A 52 -19.11 -14.63 17.19
CA ALA A 52 -19.77 -14.31 15.93
C ALA A 52 -19.96 -12.79 15.75
N LEU A 53 -20.37 -12.08 16.80
CA LEU A 53 -20.49 -10.62 16.79
C LEU A 53 -19.15 -9.94 16.60
N SER A 54 -18.11 -10.30 17.37
CA SER A 54 -16.77 -9.74 17.23
C SER A 54 -16.17 -9.99 15.85
N SER A 55 -16.40 -11.18 15.29
CA SER A 55 -15.94 -11.52 13.94
C SER A 55 -16.60 -10.64 12.88
N ARG A 56 -17.90 -10.41 13.02
CA ARG A 56 -18.66 -9.54 12.12
C ARG A 56 -18.20 -8.07 12.23
N GLU A 57 -18.06 -7.55 13.43
CA GLU A 57 -17.56 -6.19 13.66
C GLU A 57 -16.16 -6.00 13.08
N MET A 58 -15.27 -6.99 13.25
CA MET A 58 -13.93 -6.97 12.68
C MET A 58 -13.97 -6.95 11.15
N GLN A 59 -14.85 -7.73 10.53
CA GLN A 59 -15.01 -7.73 9.07
C GLN A 59 -15.53 -6.38 8.56
N GLU A 60 -16.54 -5.81 9.21
CA GLU A 60 -17.09 -4.50 8.86
C GLU A 60 -16.04 -3.39 8.98
N LEU A 61 -15.25 -3.41 10.06
CA LEU A 61 -14.18 -2.44 10.28
C LEU A 61 -13.06 -2.56 9.23
N ASN A 62 -12.63 -3.78 8.91
CA ASN A 62 -11.65 -4.02 7.87
C ASN A 62 -12.12 -3.53 6.49
N GLU A 63 -13.38 -3.76 6.16
CA GLU A 63 -13.95 -3.28 4.89
C GLU A 63 -14.02 -1.74 4.86
N GLN A 64 -14.37 -1.09 5.97
CA GLN A 64 -14.36 0.36 6.09
C GLN A 64 -12.95 0.93 5.92
N LEU A 65 -11.96 0.35 6.60
CA LEU A 65 -10.56 0.76 6.50
C LEU A 65 -10.05 0.65 5.06
N ARG A 66 -10.35 -0.47 4.39
CA ARG A 66 -9.98 -0.69 3.00
C ARG A 66 -10.58 0.37 2.08
N ARG A 67 -11.88 0.61 2.18
CA ARG A 67 -12.58 1.62 1.36
C ARG A 67 -12.05 3.03 1.60
N THR A 68 -11.79 3.39 2.86
CA THR A 68 -11.23 4.69 3.20
C THR A 68 -9.84 4.87 2.63
N SER A 69 -8.98 3.86 2.76
CA SER A 69 -7.61 3.87 2.22
C SER A 69 -7.61 3.98 0.69
N GLU A 70 -8.44 3.19 0.01
CA GLU A 70 -8.58 3.25 -1.46
C GLU A 70 -9.07 4.63 -1.94
N SER A 71 -10.04 5.21 -1.24
CA SER A 71 -10.56 6.54 -1.55
C SER A 71 -9.52 7.66 -1.33
N GLN A 72 -8.74 7.57 -0.26
CA GLN A 72 -7.67 8.52 0.01
C GLN A 72 -6.58 8.46 -1.06
N LEU A 73 -6.10 7.26 -1.40
CA LEU A 73 -5.10 7.07 -2.45
C LEU A 73 -5.58 7.59 -3.81
N ALA A 74 -6.85 7.33 -4.16
CA ALA A 74 -7.44 7.87 -5.38
C ALA A 74 -7.47 9.40 -5.36
N GLY A 75 -7.88 10.01 -4.25
CA GLY A 75 -7.92 11.46 -4.09
C GLY A 75 -6.54 12.13 -4.16
N GLU A 76 -5.51 11.52 -3.58
CA GLU A 76 -4.13 12.00 -3.67
C GLU A 76 -3.59 11.89 -5.10
N ARG A 77 -3.85 10.78 -5.77
CA ARG A 77 -3.47 10.59 -7.16
C ARG A 77 -4.12 11.62 -8.07
N ASP A 78 -5.41 11.87 -7.90
CA ASP A 78 -6.15 12.87 -8.68
C ASP A 78 -5.61 14.30 -8.45
N LYS A 79 -5.26 14.63 -7.22
CA LYS A 79 -4.60 15.89 -6.89
C LYS A 79 -3.27 16.03 -7.63
N LEU A 80 -2.41 15.03 -7.56
CA LEU A 80 -1.12 15.04 -8.25
C LEU A 80 -1.29 15.16 -9.75
N GLN A 81 -2.21 14.41 -10.35
CA GLN A 81 -2.51 14.51 -11.77
C GLN A 81 -3.01 15.91 -12.16
N THR A 82 -3.85 16.52 -11.31
CA THR A 82 -4.38 17.87 -11.56
C THR A 82 -3.25 18.89 -11.56
N VAL A 83 -2.34 18.81 -10.57
CA VAL A 83 -1.15 19.68 -10.52
C VAL A 83 -0.29 19.50 -11.78
N LEU A 84 0.04 18.26 -12.13
CA LEU A 84 0.84 17.96 -13.32
C LEU A 84 0.21 18.47 -14.62
N ARG A 85 -1.12 18.40 -14.72
CA ARG A 85 -1.87 18.90 -15.88
C ARG A 85 -1.97 20.42 -15.94
N SER A 86 -1.97 21.09 -14.79
CA SER A 86 -2.07 22.56 -14.71
C SER A 86 -0.72 23.27 -14.85
N MET A 87 0.40 22.51 -14.82
CA MET A 87 1.72 23.09 -15.05
C MET A 87 1.85 23.56 -16.51
N GLY A 88 2.26 24.81 -16.70
CA GLY A 88 2.58 25.35 -18.02
C GLY A 88 3.93 24.89 -18.56
N ASP A 89 4.70 24.18 -17.76
CA ASP A 89 6.03 23.65 -18.11
C ASP A 89 5.94 22.16 -18.46
N GLY A 90 6.72 21.74 -19.47
CA GLY A 90 6.86 20.33 -19.80
C GLY A 90 7.64 19.58 -18.73
N LEU A 91 7.04 18.54 -18.15
CA LEU A 91 7.67 17.68 -17.16
C LEU A 91 7.87 16.28 -17.72
N CYS A 92 9.09 15.77 -17.60
CA CYS A 92 9.43 14.39 -17.92
C CYS A 92 10.10 13.74 -16.71
N GLY A 93 9.58 12.60 -16.27
CA GLY A 93 10.19 11.76 -15.24
C GLY A 93 10.89 10.56 -15.87
N VAL A 94 12.05 10.18 -15.32
CA VAL A 94 12.80 9.00 -15.75
C VAL A 94 13.17 8.12 -14.57
N ASP A 95 13.33 6.82 -14.82
CA ASP A 95 13.85 5.87 -13.83
C ASP A 95 15.39 5.92 -13.73
N GLY A 96 15.97 5.09 -12.86
CA GLY A 96 17.43 4.99 -12.70
C GLY A 96 18.18 4.45 -13.91
N HIS A 97 17.47 3.99 -14.94
CA HIS A 97 18.04 3.54 -16.23
C HIS A 97 17.75 4.51 -17.37
N TRP A 98 17.24 5.71 -17.04
CA TRP A 98 16.87 6.74 -18.00
C TRP A 98 15.68 6.37 -18.90
N ASN A 99 14.89 5.39 -18.53
CA ASN A 99 13.62 5.13 -19.21
C ASN A 99 12.58 6.13 -18.73
N ILE A 100 11.83 6.68 -19.67
CA ILE A 100 10.75 7.62 -19.39
C ILE A 100 9.63 6.90 -18.65
N VAL A 101 9.24 7.41 -17.48
CA VAL A 101 8.15 6.87 -16.65
C VAL A 101 6.95 7.80 -16.60
N LEU A 102 7.15 9.08 -16.97
CA LEU A 102 6.11 10.10 -16.93
C LEU A 102 6.41 11.18 -17.97
N LEU A 103 5.37 11.65 -18.66
CA LEU A 103 5.38 12.87 -19.45
C LEU A 103 4.07 13.61 -19.24
N ASN A 104 4.11 14.86 -18.75
CA ASN A 104 2.90 15.64 -18.54
C ASN A 104 2.32 16.17 -19.87
N PRO A 105 1.05 16.63 -19.93
CA PRO A 105 0.44 17.07 -21.16
C PRO A 105 1.16 18.22 -21.86
N GLU A 106 1.81 19.10 -21.13
CA GLU A 106 2.62 20.16 -21.74
C GLU A 106 3.90 19.59 -22.40
N GLY A 107 4.54 18.59 -21.77
CA GLY A 107 5.62 17.83 -22.38
C GLY A 107 5.18 17.12 -23.66
N GLU A 108 4.00 16.49 -23.70
CA GLU A 108 3.43 15.89 -24.91
C GLU A 108 3.28 16.92 -26.04
N ARG A 109 2.76 18.10 -25.70
CA ARG A 109 2.58 19.20 -26.64
C ARG A 109 3.92 19.68 -27.21
N LEU A 110 4.91 19.86 -26.34
CA LEU A 110 6.24 20.32 -26.73
C LEU A 110 6.97 19.29 -27.60
N TRP A 111 6.96 18.02 -27.21
CA TRP A 111 7.65 16.96 -27.96
C TRP A 111 6.89 16.53 -29.22
N GLY A 112 5.57 16.76 -29.24
CA GLY A 112 4.68 16.35 -30.31
C GLY A 112 4.39 14.85 -30.28
N LEU A 113 4.52 14.19 -29.12
CA LEU A 113 4.29 12.77 -28.91
C LEU A 113 3.47 12.57 -27.64
N PRO A 114 2.48 11.68 -27.65
CA PRO A 114 1.72 11.34 -26.46
C PRO A 114 2.55 10.50 -25.47
N GLU A 115 2.29 10.63 -24.17
CA GLU A 115 2.96 9.90 -23.11
C GLU A 115 3.04 8.39 -23.39
N LYS A 116 1.96 7.81 -23.89
CA LYS A 116 1.84 6.37 -24.21
C LYS A 116 2.89 5.85 -25.20
N GLU A 117 3.40 6.72 -26.07
CA GLU A 117 4.40 6.36 -27.07
C GLU A 117 5.83 6.50 -26.57
N VAL A 118 6.03 7.28 -25.51
CA VAL A 118 7.36 7.57 -24.97
C VAL A 118 7.68 6.82 -23.68
N VAL A 119 6.69 6.48 -22.87
CA VAL A 119 6.88 5.70 -21.63
C VAL A 119 7.53 4.36 -21.93
N GLY A 120 8.57 4.02 -21.15
CA GLY A 120 9.40 2.84 -21.31
C GLY A 120 10.53 2.97 -22.32
N ARG A 121 10.60 4.06 -23.10
CA ARG A 121 11.71 4.34 -23.99
C ARG A 121 12.79 5.14 -23.27
N ARG A 122 14.03 5.04 -23.74
CA ARG A 122 15.13 5.81 -23.17
C ARG A 122 15.03 7.28 -23.55
N LEU A 123 15.26 8.16 -22.59
CA LEU A 123 15.15 9.62 -22.80
C LEU A 123 16.02 10.12 -23.95
N HIS A 124 17.25 9.64 -24.03
CA HIS A 124 18.23 10.07 -25.08
C HIS A 124 17.86 9.59 -26.49
N ASP A 125 17.00 8.58 -26.64
CA ASP A 125 16.49 8.16 -27.95
C ASP A 125 15.33 9.05 -28.42
N MET A 126 14.69 9.76 -27.48
CA MET A 126 13.48 10.54 -27.74
C MET A 126 13.75 12.03 -27.91
N ILE A 127 14.76 12.54 -27.22
CA ILE A 127 15.13 13.96 -27.27
C ILE A 127 16.66 14.11 -27.24
N SER A 128 17.14 15.19 -27.88
CA SER A 128 18.49 15.68 -27.73
C SER A 128 18.46 17.11 -27.20
N LEU A 129 19.34 17.44 -26.28
CA LEU A 129 19.53 18.78 -25.77
C LEU A 129 20.90 19.29 -26.22
N SER A 130 20.95 20.41 -26.90
CA SER A 130 22.16 21.11 -27.25
C SER A 130 22.28 22.39 -26.43
N TYR A 131 23.49 22.71 -26.02
CA TYR A 131 23.80 23.86 -25.17
C TYR A 131 25.00 24.61 -25.73
N GLY A 132 24.84 25.91 -25.94
CA GLY A 132 25.92 26.78 -26.48
C GLY A 132 26.31 26.49 -27.92
N THR A 133 27.42 27.10 -28.38
CA THR A 133 27.93 27.00 -29.77
C THR A 133 28.56 25.64 -30.12
N LYS A 134 28.67 24.71 -29.22
CA LYS A 134 29.20 23.35 -29.46
C LYS A 134 28.07 22.36 -29.72
N LEU A 135 27.72 22.22 -30.98
CA LEU A 135 26.87 21.16 -31.53
C LEU A 135 27.60 19.80 -31.55
N THR A 136 28.12 19.31 -30.46
CA THR A 136 28.81 18.02 -30.48
C THR A 136 28.60 17.27 -29.21
N GLU A 137 27.86 16.21 -29.38
CA GLU A 137 27.52 15.12 -28.44
C GLU A 137 26.38 15.39 -27.49
N PRO A 138 25.54 14.40 -27.22
CA PRO A 138 24.45 14.56 -26.29
C PRO A 138 25.05 14.81 -24.90
N ILE A 139 25.03 16.05 -24.47
CA ILE A 139 25.46 16.54 -23.14
C ILE A 139 24.79 15.77 -22.04
N PHE A 140 23.65 15.13 -22.33
CA PHE A 140 22.91 14.26 -21.44
C PHE A 140 23.73 13.12 -20.85
N THR A 141 24.68 12.55 -21.57
CA THR A 141 25.37 11.34 -21.12
C THR A 141 26.50 11.64 -20.14
N GLN A 142 27.18 12.74 -20.29
CA GLN A 142 28.38 13.01 -19.51
C GLN A 142 28.14 13.88 -18.26
N MET A 143 27.29 14.90 -18.37
CA MET A 143 26.92 15.73 -17.21
C MET A 143 25.98 15.05 -16.22
N LEU A 144 25.14 14.15 -16.72
CA LEU A 144 24.18 13.41 -15.88
C LEU A 144 24.84 12.30 -15.08
N LEU A 145 25.94 11.72 -15.58
CA LEU A 145 26.68 10.69 -14.85
C LEU A 145 27.53 11.27 -13.70
N ASP A 146 28.05 12.48 -13.86
CA ASP A 146 28.97 13.05 -12.88
C ASP A 146 28.25 13.82 -11.75
N ASP A 147 27.17 14.54 -12.03
CA ASP A 147 26.50 15.40 -11.02
C ASP A 147 25.29 14.76 -10.34
N THR A 148 24.47 13.97 -11.05
CA THR A 148 23.25 13.40 -10.44
C THR A 148 23.53 12.23 -9.52
N THR A 149 24.61 11.50 -9.67
CA THR A 149 25.04 10.46 -8.73
C THR A 149 25.45 11.02 -7.38
N GLN A 150 25.74 12.32 -7.29
CA GLN A 150 26.06 13.03 -6.04
C GLN A 150 24.90 13.91 -5.52
N GLY A 151 23.70 13.79 -6.10
CA GLY A 151 22.52 14.58 -5.67
C GLY A 151 22.49 16.00 -6.19
N GLY A 152 23.28 16.33 -7.20
CA GLY A 152 23.30 17.64 -7.86
C GLY A 152 22.10 17.86 -8.78
N SER A 153 21.76 19.11 -9.05
CA SER A 153 20.78 19.51 -10.05
C SER A 153 21.47 20.27 -11.18
N PHE A 154 21.11 19.96 -12.42
CA PHE A 154 21.57 20.69 -13.60
C PHE A 154 20.52 21.69 -14.04
N ARG A 155 20.92 22.91 -14.41
CA ARG A 155 20.06 23.95 -14.95
C ARG A 155 20.70 24.60 -16.17
N THR A 156 19.91 24.82 -17.21
CA THR A 156 20.29 25.66 -18.35
C THR A 156 19.12 26.54 -18.76
N ASP A 157 19.44 27.78 -19.11
CA ASP A 157 18.46 28.77 -19.59
C ASP A 157 18.58 28.99 -21.12
N ASP A 158 19.64 28.46 -21.79
CA ASP A 158 19.94 28.64 -23.20
C ASP A 158 20.05 27.30 -23.95
N GLY A 159 19.20 26.34 -23.60
CA GLY A 159 19.14 25.04 -24.25
C GLY A 159 18.31 25.06 -25.54
N LEU A 160 18.71 24.24 -26.53
CA LEU A 160 17.85 23.88 -27.65
C LEU A 160 17.51 22.40 -27.55
N LEU A 161 16.24 22.10 -27.32
CA LEU A 161 15.76 20.73 -27.30
C LEU A 161 15.22 20.34 -28.67
N THR A 162 15.67 19.19 -29.16
CA THR A 162 15.18 18.59 -30.40
C THR A 162 14.55 17.24 -30.09
N SER A 163 13.30 17.11 -30.42
CA SER A 163 12.54 15.87 -30.29
C SER A 163 12.82 14.92 -31.45
N ILE A 164 12.62 13.62 -31.29
CA ILE A 164 12.69 12.61 -32.33
C ILE A 164 11.78 12.93 -33.52
N THR A 165 10.71 13.70 -33.31
CA THR A 165 9.84 14.19 -34.40
C THR A 165 10.46 15.27 -35.27
N GLY A 166 11.70 15.71 -34.96
CA GLY A 166 12.39 16.79 -35.65
C GLY A 166 12.00 18.20 -35.20
N ARG A 167 11.15 18.34 -34.19
CA ARG A 167 10.83 19.65 -33.60
C ARG A 167 11.98 20.14 -32.75
N SER A 168 12.45 21.36 -33.03
CA SER A 168 13.48 22.02 -32.23
C SER A 168 12.92 23.31 -31.64
N PHE A 169 13.12 23.53 -30.35
CA PHE A 169 12.67 24.74 -29.67
C PHE A 169 13.62 25.11 -28.52
N PRO A 170 13.78 26.42 -28.25
CA PRO A 170 14.59 26.87 -27.12
C PRO A 170 13.92 26.47 -25.81
N VAL A 171 14.74 26.03 -24.86
CA VAL A 171 14.27 25.61 -23.53
C VAL A 171 15.15 26.17 -22.43
N SER A 172 14.50 26.56 -21.34
CA SER A 172 15.12 26.60 -20.01
C SER A 172 14.74 25.30 -19.32
N CYS A 173 15.70 24.50 -18.90
CA CYS A 173 15.40 23.23 -18.26
C CYS A 173 16.18 23.03 -16.96
N VAL A 174 15.56 22.31 -16.04
CA VAL A 174 16.15 21.86 -14.79
C VAL A 174 16.04 20.34 -14.74
N LEU A 175 17.16 19.70 -14.44
CA LEU A 175 17.22 18.28 -14.15
C LEU A 175 17.58 18.11 -12.69
N ALA A 176 16.74 17.40 -11.95
CA ALA A 176 16.93 17.16 -10.52
C ALA A 176 16.66 15.68 -10.21
N PRO A 177 17.46 15.07 -9.33
CA PRO A 177 17.18 13.71 -8.86
C PRO A 177 15.92 13.71 -7.98
N ILE A 178 15.05 12.73 -8.17
CA ILE A 178 13.94 12.46 -7.25
C ILE A 178 14.45 11.45 -6.23
N VAL A 179 14.76 11.93 -5.03
CA VAL A 179 15.15 11.07 -3.91
C VAL A 179 13.88 10.51 -3.28
N GLN A 180 13.63 9.23 -3.44
CA GLN A 180 12.60 8.54 -2.65
C GLN A 180 13.18 8.25 -1.26
N GLU A 181 12.74 8.98 -0.25
CA GLU A 181 12.93 8.61 1.15
C GLU A 181 12.10 7.35 1.43
N ASN A 182 12.55 6.20 1.04
CA ASN A 182 12.13 4.94 1.66
C ASN A 182 12.93 3.74 1.11
N ARG A 183 14.18 3.61 1.58
CA ARG A 183 14.84 2.32 1.62
C ARG A 183 15.62 2.20 2.91
N SER A 184 14.92 1.95 3.98
CA SER A 184 15.51 1.30 5.13
C SER A 184 14.48 0.30 5.65
N ALA A 185 14.88 -0.90 5.64
CA ALA A 185 14.43 -2.00 6.46
C ALA A 185 14.25 -3.27 5.61
N GLY A 186 15.20 -4.09 5.72
CA GLY A 186 15.21 -5.49 5.37
C GLY A 186 16.56 -6.05 5.73
#